data_abf9dccc0fe86c37542f224b6ebd8422
#
_entry.id   abf9dccc0fe86c37542f224b6ebd8422
#
_cell.length_a   1.000
_cell.length_b   1.000
_cell.length_c   1.000
_cell.angle_alpha   90.00
_cell.angle_beta   90.00
_cell.angle_gamma   90.00
#
_symmetry.space_group_name_H-M   'P 1'
#
loop_
_entity.id
_entity.type
_entity.pdbx_description
1 polymer ?
#
loop_
_entity_poly.entity_id
_entity_poly.type
_entity_poly.pdbx_seq_one_letter_code
_entity_poly.pdbx_strand_id
1 'polypeptide(L)'
;MAFHYRSELPEVRALVRAHARVAGLSQARADDLVLAVSEVAANTLRHTPGPGSLRIWHDETEIVCEIRDGGVITDPMAGRRTPSPGALRGHGLWLVHQVCDQVELSSGADGTTVRMHMSLGEDPGPGR
;
A
#
# COMPACT_ATOMS: atom_id res chain seq x y z
N MET A 1 -7.93 -9.25 9.17
CA MET A 1 -6.61 -9.80 9.40
C MET A 1 -5.63 -8.69 9.73
N ALA A 2 -4.77 -8.88 10.71
CA ALA A 2 -3.76 -7.91 11.10
C ALA A 2 -2.42 -8.61 11.31
N PHE A 3 -1.33 -7.95 10.92
CA PHE A 3 0.01 -8.50 11.01
C PHE A 3 0.98 -7.37 11.38
N HIS A 4 1.77 -7.59 12.42
CA HIS A 4 2.84 -6.66 12.80
C HIS A 4 4.15 -7.14 12.21
N TYR A 5 4.90 -6.22 11.59
CA TYR A 5 6.15 -6.57 10.93
C TYR A 5 7.27 -5.63 11.35
N ARG A 6 8.49 -6.13 11.38
CA ARG A 6 9.72 -5.35 11.63
C ARG A 6 10.66 -5.41 10.46
N SER A 7 10.76 -6.57 9.80
CA SER A 7 11.63 -6.76 8.65
C SER A 7 11.11 -7.87 7.71
N GLU A 8 9.93 -8.42 8.01
CA GLU A 8 9.42 -9.60 7.33
C GLU A 8 8.65 -9.23 6.06
N LEU A 9 9.29 -8.49 5.14
CA LEU A 9 8.66 -8.09 3.89
C LEU A 9 8.18 -9.28 3.04
N PRO A 10 8.93 -10.40 2.95
CA PRO A 10 8.41 -11.56 2.24
C PRO A 10 7.09 -12.08 2.81
N GLU A 11 6.93 -12.09 4.14
CA GLU A 11 5.68 -12.51 4.78
C GLU A 11 4.56 -11.52 4.49
N VAL A 12 4.87 -10.22 4.52
CA VAL A 12 3.89 -9.18 4.16
C VAL A 12 3.38 -9.42 2.75
N ARG A 13 4.27 -9.63 1.81
CA ARG A 13 3.89 -9.87 0.41
C ARG A 13 3.05 -11.14 0.26
N ALA A 14 3.44 -12.22 0.95
CA ALA A 14 2.71 -13.48 0.88
C ALA A 14 1.30 -13.35 1.44
N LEU A 15 1.13 -12.62 2.55
CA LEU A 15 -0.18 -12.40 3.15
C LEU A 15 -1.09 -11.60 2.22
N VAL A 16 -0.57 -10.55 1.62
CA VAL A 16 -1.34 -9.72 0.69
C VAL A 16 -1.75 -10.54 -0.53
N ARG A 17 -0.83 -11.30 -1.10
CA ARG A 17 -1.11 -12.13 -2.28
C ARG A 17 -2.18 -13.16 -1.98
N ALA A 18 -2.07 -13.86 -0.86
CA ALA A 18 -3.06 -14.88 -0.48
C ALA A 18 -4.44 -14.26 -0.28
N HIS A 19 -4.51 -13.13 0.42
CA HIS A 19 -5.78 -12.45 0.67
C HIS A 19 -6.39 -11.91 -0.63
N ALA A 20 -5.58 -11.36 -1.49
CA ALA A 20 -6.04 -10.84 -2.78
C ALA A 20 -6.67 -11.95 -3.64
N ARG A 21 -6.07 -13.14 -3.64
CA ARG A 21 -6.61 -14.28 -4.38
C ARG A 21 -7.94 -14.74 -3.80
N VAL A 22 -8.05 -14.82 -2.49
CA VAL A 22 -9.32 -15.18 -1.83
C VAL A 22 -10.39 -14.14 -2.15
N ALA A 23 -10.03 -12.87 -2.20
CA ALA A 23 -10.96 -11.78 -2.51
C ALA A 23 -11.39 -11.77 -3.98
N GLY A 24 -10.65 -12.42 -4.86
CA GLY A 24 -11.03 -12.53 -6.27
C GLY A 24 -10.32 -11.58 -7.22
N LEU A 25 -9.23 -10.94 -6.79
CA LEU A 25 -8.44 -10.12 -7.73
C LEU A 25 -7.79 -10.98 -8.80
N SER A 26 -7.69 -10.43 -10.01
CA SER A 26 -6.88 -11.04 -11.06
C SER A 26 -5.42 -11.09 -10.62
N GLN A 27 -4.62 -11.96 -11.23
CA GLN A 27 -3.22 -12.07 -10.89
C GLN A 27 -2.49 -10.74 -11.12
N ALA A 28 -2.78 -10.05 -12.21
CA ALA A 28 -2.13 -8.78 -12.52
C ALA A 28 -2.45 -7.73 -11.45
N ARG A 29 -3.70 -7.63 -11.03
CA ARG A 29 -4.09 -6.66 -10.00
C ARG A 29 -3.57 -7.06 -8.62
N ALA A 30 -3.52 -8.36 -8.34
CA ALA A 30 -2.91 -8.85 -7.10
C ALA A 30 -1.43 -8.50 -7.05
N ASP A 31 -0.72 -8.64 -8.16
CA ASP A 31 0.70 -8.25 -8.25
C ASP A 31 0.88 -6.75 -7.99
N ASP A 32 0.00 -5.93 -8.57
CA ASP A 32 0.03 -4.48 -8.33
C ASP A 32 -0.20 -4.14 -6.86
N LEU A 33 -1.15 -4.81 -6.22
CA LEU A 33 -1.44 -4.58 -4.80
C LEU A 33 -0.26 -5.01 -3.93
N VAL A 34 0.34 -6.16 -4.23
CA VAL A 34 1.53 -6.63 -3.51
C VAL A 34 2.66 -5.62 -3.64
N LEU A 35 2.88 -5.09 -4.84
CA LEU A 35 3.90 -4.08 -5.07
C LEU A 35 3.64 -2.83 -4.25
N ALA A 36 2.41 -2.32 -4.28
CA ALA A 36 2.04 -1.12 -3.54
C ALA A 36 2.25 -1.28 -2.05
N VAL A 37 1.76 -2.38 -1.48
CA VAL A 37 1.89 -2.65 -0.04
C VAL A 37 3.37 -2.82 0.33
N SER A 38 4.13 -3.52 -0.51
CA SER A 38 5.55 -3.73 -0.27
C SER A 38 6.32 -2.41 -0.22
N GLU A 39 5.99 -1.46 -1.11
CA GLU A 39 6.65 -0.15 -1.13
C GLU A 39 6.34 0.64 0.13
N VAL A 40 5.07 0.66 0.57
CA VAL A 40 4.69 1.36 1.80
C VAL A 40 5.34 0.73 3.02
N ALA A 41 5.34 -0.60 3.09
CA ALA A 41 5.95 -1.33 4.21
C ALA A 41 7.46 -1.09 4.25
N ALA A 42 8.12 -1.07 3.11
CA ALA A 42 9.55 -0.78 3.04
C ALA A 42 9.86 0.64 3.50
N ASN A 43 9.00 1.61 3.15
CA ASN A 43 9.15 2.98 3.64
C ASN A 43 9.09 3.04 5.16
N THR A 44 8.14 2.31 5.78
CA THR A 44 8.06 2.20 7.23
C THR A 44 9.39 1.74 7.82
N LEU A 45 9.95 0.67 7.28
CA LEU A 45 11.20 0.11 7.82
C LEU A 45 12.39 1.05 7.65
N ARG A 46 12.39 1.88 6.60
CA ARG A 46 13.49 2.82 6.36
C ARG A 46 13.40 4.09 7.21
N HIS A 47 12.18 4.53 7.52
CA HIS A 47 11.99 5.88 8.08
C HIS A 47 11.39 5.90 9.48
N THR A 48 11.07 4.75 10.04
CA THR A 48 10.41 4.64 11.33
C THR A 48 11.16 3.64 12.21
N PRO A 49 11.47 3.99 13.47
CA PRO A 49 12.22 3.09 14.35
C PRO A 49 11.40 1.92 14.92
N GLY A 50 10.10 1.99 14.84
CA GLY A 50 9.25 0.93 15.39
C GLY A 50 8.72 -0.02 14.33
N PRO A 51 7.97 -1.03 14.76
CA PRO A 51 7.34 -1.94 13.82
C PRO A 51 6.20 -1.25 13.09
N GLY A 52 5.88 -1.74 11.88
CA GLY A 52 4.68 -1.37 11.18
C GLY A 52 3.59 -2.39 11.44
N SER A 53 2.36 -2.04 11.12
CA SER A 53 1.26 -2.99 11.15
C SER A 53 0.52 -2.97 9.82
N LEU A 54 0.13 -4.15 9.38
CA LEU A 54 -0.65 -4.34 8.17
C LEU A 54 -2.01 -4.88 8.57
N ARG A 55 -3.07 -4.27 8.05
CA ARG A 55 -4.42 -4.80 8.16
C ARG A 55 -4.95 -5.00 6.75
N ILE A 56 -5.63 -6.14 6.52
CA ILE A 56 -6.23 -6.46 5.22
C ILE A 56 -7.67 -6.86 5.45
N TRP A 57 -8.57 -6.31 4.65
CA TRP A 57 -9.96 -6.75 4.62
C TRP A 57 -10.54 -6.53 3.23
N HIS A 58 -11.65 -7.17 2.97
CA HIS A 58 -12.37 -6.98 1.72
C HIS A 58 -13.86 -7.16 1.93
N ASP A 59 -14.62 -6.56 1.04
CA ASP A 59 -16.05 -6.79 0.92
C ASP A 59 -16.36 -7.23 -0.52
N GLU A 60 -17.59 -7.06 -0.97
CA GLU A 60 -17.98 -7.47 -2.31
C GLU A 60 -17.44 -6.56 -3.41
N THR A 61 -16.98 -5.35 -3.06
CA THR A 61 -16.60 -4.33 -4.03
C THR A 61 -15.12 -4.04 -4.07
N GLU A 62 -14.41 -4.22 -2.97
CA GLU A 62 -13.00 -3.83 -2.91
C GLU A 62 -12.23 -4.63 -1.88
N ILE A 63 -10.92 -4.65 -2.06
CA ILE A 63 -9.96 -5.08 -1.05
C ILE A 63 -9.20 -3.85 -0.56
N VAL A 64 -8.94 -3.80 0.74
CA VAL A 64 -8.25 -2.69 1.38
C VAL A 64 -7.06 -3.22 2.17
N CYS A 65 -5.91 -2.60 1.95
CA CYS A 65 -4.70 -2.84 2.76
C CYS A 65 -4.35 -1.56 3.48
N GLU A 66 -4.14 -1.65 4.78
CA GLU A 66 -3.80 -0.49 5.60
C GLU A 66 -2.48 -0.73 6.29
N ILE A 67 -1.53 0.19 6.08
CA ILE A 67 -0.24 0.18 6.77
C ILE A 67 -0.23 1.33 7.78
N ARG A 68 0.13 1.02 9.02
CA ARG A 68 0.27 2.02 10.08
C ARG A 68 1.67 1.93 10.67
N ASP A 69 2.25 3.09 10.95
CA ASP A 69 3.55 3.18 11.63
C ASP A 69 3.60 4.43 12.50
N GLY A 70 4.69 4.60 13.27
CA GLY A 70 4.86 5.74 14.15
C GLY A 70 5.52 6.96 13.53
N GLY A 71 5.85 6.89 12.24
CA GLY A 71 6.48 8.01 11.54
C GLY A 71 5.49 9.10 11.17
N VAL A 72 6.02 10.25 10.76
CA VAL A 72 5.20 11.39 10.35
C VAL A 72 5.61 11.83 8.96
N ILE A 73 4.63 12.03 8.08
CA ILE A 73 4.80 12.63 6.77
C ILE A 73 4.26 14.05 6.84
N THR A 74 5.12 15.05 6.63
CA THR A 74 4.73 16.45 6.75
C THR A 74 4.30 17.08 5.43
N ASP A 75 4.65 16.47 4.29
CA ASP A 75 4.26 16.98 2.98
C ASP A 75 2.88 16.43 2.60
N PRO A 76 1.83 17.29 2.55
CA PRO A 76 0.50 16.82 2.19
C PRO A 76 0.40 16.32 0.75
N MET A 77 1.39 16.62 -0.09
CA MET A 77 1.45 16.16 -1.47
C MET A 77 2.32 14.93 -1.66
N ALA A 78 2.72 14.27 -0.55
CA ALA A 78 3.56 13.09 -0.62
C ALA A 78 2.93 12.02 -1.52
N GLY A 79 3.70 11.55 -2.51
CA GLY A 79 3.26 10.52 -3.44
C GLY A 79 2.34 11.01 -4.55
N ARG A 80 1.89 12.27 -4.51
CA ARG A 80 0.99 12.82 -5.53
C ARG A 80 1.72 13.56 -6.63
N ARG A 81 2.99 13.89 -6.40
CA ARG A 81 3.82 14.54 -7.42
C ARG A 81 4.68 13.52 -8.12
N THR A 82 4.89 13.72 -9.42
CA THR A 82 5.84 12.91 -10.16
C THR A 82 7.24 13.11 -9.56
N PRO A 83 7.96 12.02 -9.21
CA PRO A 83 9.31 12.18 -8.67
C PRO A 83 10.24 12.83 -9.67
N SER A 84 11.17 13.67 -9.17
CA SER A 84 12.21 14.25 -10.01
C SER A 84 13.17 13.16 -10.48
N PRO A 85 13.75 13.28 -11.68
CA PRO A 85 14.77 12.33 -12.13
C PRO A 85 15.89 12.24 -11.10
N GLY A 86 16.25 11.01 -10.71
CA GLY A 86 17.29 10.77 -9.73
C GLY A 86 16.88 10.97 -8.28
N ALA A 87 15.63 11.31 -8.02
CA ALA A 87 15.14 11.44 -6.65
C ALA A 87 15.20 10.10 -5.93
N LEU A 88 15.67 10.12 -4.67
CA LEU A 88 15.75 8.92 -3.84
C LEU A 88 14.48 8.65 -3.05
N ARG A 89 13.58 9.62 -2.99
CA ARG A 89 12.34 9.55 -2.19
C ARG A 89 11.14 9.90 -3.05
N GLY A 90 9.98 9.44 -2.63
CA GLY A 90 8.72 9.75 -3.29
C GLY A 90 8.33 8.78 -4.40
N HIS A 91 9.26 7.97 -4.88
CA HIS A 91 8.96 7.02 -5.94
C HIS A 91 7.97 5.95 -5.48
N GLY A 92 8.15 5.41 -4.28
CA GLY A 92 7.27 4.37 -3.75
C GLY A 92 5.84 4.85 -3.59
N LEU A 93 5.63 6.01 -2.93
CA LEU A 93 4.29 6.54 -2.75
C LEU A 93 3.65 6.98 -4.06
N TRP A 94 4.44 7.54 -4.97
CA TRP A 94 3.93 7.88 -6.29
C TRP A 94 3.43 6.63 -7.02
N LEU A 95 4.22 5.54 -6.99
CA LEU A 95 3.84 4.27 -7.59
C LEU A 95 2.54 3.73 -6.99
N VAL A 96 2.40 3.82 -5.66
CA VAL A 96 1.19 3.38 -4.96
C VAL A 96 -0.04 4.10 -5.50
N HIS A 97 0.06 5.43 -5.67
CA HIS A 97 -1.04 6.21 -6.25
C HIS A 97 -1.33 5.82 -7.70
N GLN A 98 -0.34 5.33 -8.44
CA GLN A 98 -0.53 4.93 -9.84
C GLN A 98 -1.24 3.58 -9.97
N VAL A 99 -0.99 2.64 -9.06
CA VAL A 99 -1.51 1.27 -9.21
C VAL A 99 -2.77 1.01 -8.41
N CYS A 100 -3.02 1.75 -7.34
CA CYS A 100 -4.23 1.58 -6.53
C CYS A 100 -5.34 2.48 -7.04
N ASP A 101 -6.58 2.03 -6.88
CA ASP A 101 -7.74 2.82 -7.31
C ASP A 101 -7.95 4.03 -6.42
N GLN A 102 -7.64 3.91 -5.13
CA GLN A 102 -7.73 5.00 -4.18
C GLN A 102 -6.69 4.81 -3.10
N VAL A 103 -6.06 5.89 -2.67
CA VAL A 103 -5.10 5.89 -1.57
C VAL A 103 -5.48 6.98 -0.59
N GLU A 104 -5.61 6.62 0.67
CA GLU A 104 -5.83 7.56 1.75
C GLU A 104 -4.58 7.64 2.60
N LEU A 105 -4.08 8.84 2.80
CA LEU A 105 -2.89 9.09 3.60
C LEU A 105 -3.27 10.01 4.76
N SER A 106 -2.99 9.56 5.98
CA SER A 106 -3.21 10.36 7.19
C SER A 106 -1.94 10.32 8.02
N SER A 107 -1.45 11.47 8.45
CA SER A 107 -0.24 11.56 9.25
C SER A 107 -0.40 12.64 10.30
N GLY A 108 0.09 12.36 11.50
CA GLY A 108 -0.02 13.29 12.63
C GLY A 108 0.77 12.79 13.82
N ALA A 109 0.44 13.31 15.00
CA ALA A 109 1.16 12.99 16.24
C ALA A 109 1.14 11.50 16.56
N ASP A 110 0.08 10.79 16.14
CA ASP A 110 -0.08 9.36 16.43
C ASP A 110 0.57 8.46 15.36
N GLY A 111 1.25 9.05 14.38
CA GLY A 111 1.92 8.31 13.33
C GLY A 111 1.25 8.49 11.96
N THR A 112 1.56 7.59 11.05
CA THR A 112 1.07 7.63 9.68
C THR A 112 0.24 6.39 9.38
N THR A 113 -0.86 6.58 8.66
CA THR A 113 -1.70 5.51 8.13
C THR A 113 -1.81 5.69 6.62
N VAL A 114 -1.50 4.63 5.87
CA VAL A 114 -1.71 4.59 4.42
C VAL A 114 -2.71 3.49 4.14
N ARG A 115 -3.83 3.85 3.54
CA ARG A 115 -4.89 2.90 3.21
C ARG A 115 -5.02 2.82 1.70
N MET A 116 -4.81 1.62 1.17
CA MET A 116 -4.78 1.36 -0.27
C MET A 116 -6.01 0.55 -0.65
N HIS A 117 -6.81 1.09 -1.55
CA HIS A 117 -8.05 0.47 -2.02
C HIS A 117 -7.88 -0.04 -3.44
N MET A 118 -8.38 -1.24 -3.69
CA MET A 118 -8.38 -1.80 -5.03
C MET A 118 -9.71 -2.47 -5.30
N SER A 119 -10.37 -2.05 -6.37
CA SER A 119 -11.68 -2.56 -6.75
C SER A 119 -11.61 -4.04 -7.15
N LEU A 120 -12.59 -4.81 -6.72
CA LEU A 120 -12.75 -6.22 -7.09
C LEU A 120 -13.60 -6.40 -8.35
N GLY A 121 -14.18 -5.31 -8.85
CA GLY A 121 -14.94 -5.37 -10.08
C GLY A 121 -14.07 -5.80 -11.25
N GLU A 122 -14.69 -6.00 -12.40
CA GLU A 122 -13.94 -6.36 -13.60
C GLU A 122 -12.84 -5.35 -13.86
N ASP A 123 -11.68 -5.87 -14.23
CA ASP A 123 -10.57 -5.04 -14.64
C ASP A 123 -11.05 -4.16 -15.80
N PRO A 124 -10.95 -2.81 -15.69
CA PRO A 124 -11.36 -1.92 -16.78
C PRO A 124 -10.36 -1.87 -17.91
N GLY A 125 -9.76 -2.98 -18.25
CA GLY A 125 -8.76 -3.06 -19.29
C GLY A 125 -9.15 -2.41 -20.61
N PRO A 126 -8.29 -2.47 -21.62
CA PRO A 126 -8.55 -1.81 -22.91
C PRO A 126 -9.91 -2.22 -23.47
N GLY A 127 -10.67 -1.26 -23.94
CA GLY A 127 -12.00 -1.51 -24.51
C GLY A 127 -13.16 -1.29 -23.55
N ARG A 128 -12.89 -0.84 -22.38
CA ARG A 128 -13.92 -0.61 -21.36
C ARG A 128 -13.97 0.83 -20.93
#